data_b9a8650ea0bab2634630edf4822d428f
#
_entry.id   b9a8650ea0bab2634630edf4822d428f
#
_cell.length_a   1.000
_cell.length_b   1.000
_cell.length_c   1.000
_cell.angle_alpha   90.00
_cell.angle_beta   90.00
_cell.angle_gamma   90.00
#
_symmetry.space_group_name_H-M   'P 1'
#
loop_
_entity.id
_entity.type
_entity.pdbx_description
1 polymer ?
#
loop_
_entity_poly.entity_id
_entity_poly.type
_entity_poly.pdbx_seq_one_letter_code
_entity_poly.pdbx_strand_id
1 'polypeptide(L)'
;MSNFNKEEMPTIPYDIYESPQELVLFLPLWGVKKESLSLSIKDYKLVISGERIQPMIKDNLLPLKESCYRWPIQQEIDLPPQVYFDKIHSKLSADNILQIIVPKALIPEKIALEVEYDVN
;
A
#
# COMPACT_ATOMS: atom_id res chain seq x y z
N MET A 1 17.24 -13.89 -19.03
CA MET A 1 16.11 -13.53 -18.17
C MET A 1 16.63 -13.15 -16.80
N SER A 2 16.33 -11.96 -16.37
CA SER A 2 16.78 -11.54 -15.04
C SER A 2 15.87 -12.10 -13.96
N ASN A 3 16.48 -12.68 -12.94
CA ASN A 3 15.75 -13.09 -11.76
C ASN A 3 15.86 -11.96 -10.74
N PHE A 4 14.72 -11.40 -10.38
CA PHE A 4 14.66 -10.38 -9.36
C PHE A 4 14.27 -11.02 -8.05
N ASN A 5 15.03 -10.75 -7.02
CA ASN A 5 14.55 -11.01 -5.68
C ASN A 5 13.88 -9.75 -5.15
N LYS A 6 13.20 -9.89 -4.04
CA LYS A 6 12.44 -8.80 -3.43
C LYS A 6 13.29 -7.57 -3.11
N GLU A 7 14.55 -7.78 -2.76
CA GLU A 7 15.46 -6.69 -2.40
C GLU A 7 15.90 -5.86 -3.59
N GLU A 8 15.84 -6.44 -4.79
CA GLU A 8 16.25 -5.76 -6.02
C GLU A 8 15.14 -4.95 -6.67
N MET A 9 13.90 -5.12 -6.21
CA MET A 9 12.78 -4.36 -6.73
C MET A 9 12.83 -2.93 -6.22
N PRO A 10 12.57 -1.93 -7.09
CA PRO A 10 12.51 -0.56 -6.62
C PRO A 10 11.33 -0.36 -5.70
N THR A 11 11.51 0.51 -4.73
CA THR A 11 10.44 0.90 -3.84
C THR A 11 9.52 1.91 -4.51
N ILE A 12 8.25 1.90 -4.12
CA ILE A 12 7.28 2.88 -4.56
C ILE A 12 7.26 3.97 -3.50
N PRO A 13 7.46 5.25 -3.87
CA PRO A 13 7.33 6.32 -2.90
C PRO A 13 5.88 6.39 -2.40
N TYR A 14 5.71 6.72 -1.14
CA TYR A 14 4.40 6.87 -0.56
C TYR A 14 4.42 7.88 0.58
N ASP A 15 3.27 8.50 0.80
CA ASP A 15 3.04 9.38 1.92
C ASP A 15 2.04 8.75 2.86
N ILE A 16 2.22 8.95 4.16
CA ILE A 16 1.28 8.51 5.18
C ILE A 16 0.83 9.71 5.98
N TYR A 17 -0.47 9.86 6.11
CA TYR A 17 -1.10 10.85 6.98
C TYR A 17 -1.88 10.14 8.05
N GLU A 18 -1.98 10.76 9.19
CA GLU A 18 -2.60 10.15 10.36
C GLU A 18 -3.60 11.10 11.00
N SER A 19 -4.75 10.53 11.39
CA SER A 19 -5.71 11.18 12.27
C SER A 19 -5.96 10.25 13.46
N PRO A 20 -6.70 10.68 14.49
CA PRO A 20 -7.08 9.76 15.56
C PRO A 20 -7.86 8.53 15.08
N GLN A 21 -8.56 8.62 13.94
CA GLN A 21 -9.43 7.57 13.44
C GLN A 21 -8.81 6.69 12.38
N GLU A 22 -7.81 7.19 11.64
CA GLU A 22 -7.32 6.44 10.48
C GLU A 22 -5.90 6.82 10.06
N LEU A 23 -5.28 5.92 9.32
CA LEU A 23 -4.11 6.21 8.51
C LEU A 23 -4.56 6.33 7.06
N VAL A 24 -4.02 7.28 6.34
CA VAL A 24 -4.29 7.45 4.92
C VAL A 24 -2.97 7.45 4.18
N LEU A 25 -2.83 6.53 3.23
CA LEU A 25 -1.62 6.37 2.44
C LEU A 25 -1.90 6.80 1.00
N PHE A 26 -0.94 7.47 0.40
CA PHE A 26 -1.00 7.85 -1.01
C PHE A 26 0.23 7.30 -1.73
N LEU A 27 -0.01 6.55 -2.79
CA LEU A 27 1.04 5.97 -3.62
C LEU A 27 0.84 6.40 -5.07
N PRO A 28 1.77 7.15 -5.67
CA PRO A 28 1.69 7.45 -7.09
C PRO A 28 2.11 6.22 -7.90
N LEU A 29 1.20 5.75 -8.75
CA LEU A 29 1.41 4.52 -9.51
C LEU A 29 1.39 4.78 -11.02
N TRP A 30 2.11 5.80 -11.45
CA TRP A 30 2.19 6.13 -12.86
C TRP A 30 2.80 4.98 -13.67
N GLY A 31 2.17 4.68 -14.79
CA GLY A 31 2.64 3.62 -15.67
C GLY A 31 2.36 2.21 -15.19
N VAL A 32 1.60 2.04 -14.13
CA VAL A 32 1.22 0.73 -13.62
C VAL A 32 -0.09 0.30 -14.25
N LYS A 33 -0.17 -0.95 -14.68
CA LYS A 33 -1.43 -1.52 -15.18
C LYS A 33 -2.42 -1.66 -14.04
N LYS A 34 -3.60 -1.07 -14.19
CA LYS A 34 -4.64 -1.15 -13.17
C LYS A 34 -5.02 -2.58 -12.84
N GLU A 35 -5.11 -3.42 -13.84
CA GLU A 35 -5.52 -4.82 -13.71
C GLU A 35 -4.49 -5.66 -12.97
N SER A 36 -3.23 -5.19 -12.91
CA SER A 36 -2.15 -5.90 -12.23
C SER A 36 -2.03 -5.55 -10.76
N LEU A 37 -2.75 -4.52 -10.29
CA LEU A 37 -2.64 -4.09 -8.91
C LEU A 37 -3.22 -5.13 -7.95
N SER A 38 -2.45 -5.45 -6.93
CA SER A 38 -2.83 -6.37 -5.88
C SER A 38 -2.47 -5.79 -4.52
N LEU A 39 -3.41 -5.85 -3.62
CA LEU A 39 -3.24 -5.43 -2.23
C LEU A 39 -3.51 -6.62 -1.34
N SER A 40 -2.63 -6.86 -0.38
CA SER A 40 -2.82 -7.94 0.58
C SER A 40 -2.21 -7.55 1.91
N ILE A 41 -2.61 -8.28 2.94
CA ILE A 41 -2.01 -8.17 4.27
C ILE A 41 -1.27 -9.47 4.54
N LYS A 42 -0.01 -9.35 4.92
CA LYS A 42 0.81 -10.48 5.30
C LYS A 42 1.69 -10.08 6.47
N ASP A 43 1.59 -10.83 7.57
CA ASP A 43 2.39 -10.57 8.78
C ASP A 43 2.27 -9.13 9.26
N TYR A 44 1.04 -8.60 9.32
CA TYR A 44 0.73 -7.22 9.71
C TYR A 44 1.33 -6.16 8.79
N LYS A 45 1.73 -6.56 7.60
CA LYS A 45 2.25 -5.64 6.59
C LYS A 45 1.25 -5.50 5.44
N LEU A 46 1.13 -4.30 4.94
CA LEU A 46 0.39 -4.03 3.72
C LEU A 46 1.34 -4.28 2.55
N VAL A 47 0.96 -5.18 1.66
CA VAL A 47 1.76 -5.52 0.48
C VAL A 47 1.04 -5.03 -0.76
N ILE A 48 1.70 -4.16 -1.51
CA ILE A 48 1.19 -3.63 -2.77
C ILE A 48 2.09 -4.16 -3.88
N SER A 49 1.49 -4.76 -4.91
CA SER A 49 2.25 -5.24 -6.06
C SER A 49 1.53 -4.87 -7.35
N GLY A 50 2.29 -4.82 -8.44
CA GLY A 50 1.75 -4.52 -9.74
C GLY A 50 2.81 -4.59 -10.82
N GLU A 51 2.41 -4.33 -12.04
CA GLU A 51 3.29 -4.33 -13.20
C GLU A 51 3.16 -3.02 -13.95
N ARG A 52 4.30 -2.52 -14.43
CA ARG A 52 4.30 -1.32 -15.26
C ARG A 52 3.89 -1.66 -16.69
N ILE A 53 3.22 -0.69 -17.33
CA ILE A 53 2.83 -0.80 -18.73
C ILE A 53 4.09 -0.72 -19.58
N GLN A 54 4.25 -1.69 -20.48
CA GLN A 54 5.35 -1.70 -21.44
C GLN A 54 4.93 -0.91 -22.68
N PRO A 55 5.72 0.08 -23.12
CA PRO A 55 5.43 0.76 -24.37
C PRO A 55 5.69 -0.17 -25.55
N MET A 56 4.90 0.01 -26.60
CA MET A 56 5.14 -0.71 -27.85
C MET A 56 6.26 0.00 -28.61
N ILE A 57 7.35 -0.71 -28.83
CA ILE A 57 8.52 -0.19 -29.51
C ILE A 57 8.62 -0.82 -30.90
N LYS A 58 8.76 -0.01 -31.93
CA LYS A 58 8.95 -0.51 -33.29
C LYS A 58 10.28 -1.23 -33.43
N ASP A 59 10.31 -2.27 -34.27
CA ASP A 59 11.48 -3.13 -34.42
C ASP A 59 12.75 -2.38 -34.89
N ASN A 60 12.59 -1.28 -35.60
CA ASN A 60 13.72 -0.51 -36.11
C ASN A 60 14.26 0.54 -35.13
N LEU A 61 13.73 0.57 -33.92
CA LEU A 61 14.20 1.49 -32.88
C LEU A 61 15.19 0.82 -31.97
N LEU A 62 16.36 1.43 -31.82
CA LEU A 62 17.37 0.96 -30.89
C LEU A 62 17.42 1.90 -29.69
N PRO A 63 17.53 1.35 -28.47
CA PRO A 63 17.57 2.21 -27.31
C PRO A 63 18.90 2.96 -27.21
N LEU A 64 18.82 4.26 -27.01
CA LEU A 64 19.98 5.10 -26.68
C LEU A 64 20.13 5.23 -25.17
N LYS A 65 19.01 5.24 -24.48
CA LYS A 65 18.98 5.31 -23.03
C LYS A 65 17.68 4.72 -22.52
N GLU A 66 17.76 3.84 -21.56
CA GLU A 66 16.61 3.28 -20.88
C GLU A 66 16.77 3.47 -19.39
N SER A 67 16.02 4.42 -18.82
CA SER A 67 16.05 4.70 -17.39
C SER A 67 14.68 4.48 -16.73
N CYS A 68 13.65 4.18 -17.52
CA CYS A 68 12.34 3.88 -16.97
C CYS A 68 12.30 2.45 -16.48
N TYR A 69 11.87 2.27 -15.25
CA TYR A 69 11.75 0.94 -14.68
C TYR A 69 10.55 0.20 -15.29
N ARG A 70 10.78 -1.02 -15.78
CA ARG A 70 9.78 -1.79 -16.51
C ARG A 70 9.38 -3.11 -15.85
N TRP A 71 9.97 -3.40 -14.70
CA TRP A 71 9.79 -4.68 -14.02
C TRP A 71 8.60 -4.61 -13.07
N PRO A 72 8.17 -5.76 -12.55
CA PRO A 72 7.18 -5.76 -11.49
C PRO A 72 7.61 -4.89 -10.32
N ILE A 73 6.65 -4.25 -9.70
CA ILE A 73 6.88 -3.41 -8.52
C ILE A 73 6.24 -4.06 -7.31
N GLN A 74 6.86 -3.87 -6.16
CA GLN A 74 6.32 -4.34 -4.89
C GLN A 74 6.75 -3.40 -3.79
N GLN A 75 5.81 -3.10 -2.91
CA GLN A 75 6.07 -2.27 -1.73
C GLN A 75 5.41 -2.92 -0.52
N GLU A 76 6.18 -3.06 0.54
CA GLU A 76 5.66 -3.49 1.83
C GLU A 76 5.67 -2.32 2.79
N ILE A 77 4.60 -2.17 3.53
CA ILE A 77 4.43 -1.08 4.49
C ILE A 77 4.00 -1.69 5.82
N ASP A 78 4.80 -1.46 6.85
CA ASP A 78 4.47 -1.91 8.20
C ASP A 78 3.28 -1.11 8.73
N LEU A 79 2.29 -1.81 9.23
CA LEU A 79 1.12 -1.19 9.86
C LEU A 79 1.17 -1.43 11.37
N PRO A 80 0.72 -0.45 12.16
CA PRO A 80 0.61 -0.67 13.60
C PRO A 80 -0.42 -1.75 13.90
N PRO A 81 -0.28 -2.48 15.01
CA PRO A 81 -1.21 -3.56 15.32
C PRO A 81 -2.61 -3.08 15.66
N GLN A 82 -2.77 -1.81 16.05
CA GLN A 82 -4.05 -1.24 16.45
C GLN A 82 -4.82 -0.68 15.25
N VAL A 83 -5.01 -1.49 14.22
CA VAL A 83 -5.81 -1.12 13.05
C VAL A 83 -6.79 -2.24 12.74
N TYR A 84 -7.87 -1.89 12.03
CA TYR A 84 -8.85 -2.87 11.56
C TYR A 84 -8.44 -3.36 10.18
N PHE A 85 -7.69 -4.46 10.15
CA PHE A 85 -7.17 -5.03 8.90
C PHE A 85 -8.28 -5.43 7.92
N ASP A 86 -9.42 -5.85 8.43
CA ASP A 86 -10.57 -6.25 7.63
C ASP A 86 -11.38 -5.08 7.07
N LYS A 87 -11.05 -3.85 7.48
CA LYS A 87 -11.75 -2.65 7.04
C LYS A 87 -10.89 -1.73 6.20
N ILE A 88 -9.72 -2.18 5.81
CA ILE A 88 -8.85 -1.43 4.91
C ILE A 88 -9.51 -1.37 3.54
N HIS A 89 -9.57 -0.18 2.96
CA HIS A 89 -10.10 -0.01 1.63
C HIS A 89 -9.24 0.95 0.82
N SER A 90 -9.36 0.85 -0.49
CA SER A 90 -8.50 1.63 -1.38
C SER A 90 -9.29 2.08 -2.60
N LYS A 91 -8.79 3.15 -3.21
CA LYS A 91 -9.31 3.64 -4.49
C LYS A 91 -8.16 4.21 -5.30
N LEU A 92 -8.24 4.02 -6.60
CA LEU A 92 -7.27 4.56 -7.55
C LEU A 92 -7.91 5.75 -8.24
N SER A 93 -7.26 6.91 -8.17
CA SER A 93 -7.74 8.12 -8.81
C SER A 93 -7.50 8.08 -10.32
N ALA A 94 -8.12 9.02 -11.06
CA ALA A 94 -7.88 9.18 -12.48
C ALA A 94 -6.42 9.54 -12.78
N ASP A 95 -5.73 10.13 -11.81
CA ASP A 95 -4.31 10.49 -11.91
C ASP A 95 -3.38 9.33 -11.53
N ASN A 96 -3.92 8.14 -11.34
CA ASN A 96 -3.17 6.94 -10.95
C ASN A 96 -2.48 7.07 -9.58
N ILE A 97 -3.12 7.76 -8.66
CA ILE A 97 -2.70 7.81 -7.28
C ILE A 97 -3.58 6.86 -6.48
N LEU A 98 -2.95 5.87 -5.87
CA LEU A 98 -3.65 4.91 -5.02
C LEU A 98 -3.78 5.49 -3.62
N GLN A 99 -5.02 5.62 -3.14
CA GLN A 99 -5.31 6.04 -1.79
C GLN A 99 -5.74 4.82 -0.99
N ILE A 100 -5.08 4.57 0.11
CA ILE A 100 -5.41 3.45 1.00
C ILE A 100 -5.79 4.01 2.35
N ILE A 101 -6.97 3.63 2.82
CA ILE A 101 -7.48 4.09 4.12
C ILE A 101 -7.46 2.92 5.08
N VAL A 102 -6.76 3.11 6.20
CA VAL A 102 -6.57 2.10 7.25
C VAL A 102 -7.23 2.60 8.52
N PRO A 103 -8.43 2.12 8.85
CA PRO A 103 -9.09 2.53 10.09
C PRO A 103 -8.34 2.06 11.31
N LYS A 104 -8.16 2.94 12.28
CA LYS A 104 -7.51 2.63 13.56
C LYS A 104 -8.52 2.07 14.54
N ALA A 105 -8.08 1.09 15.31
CA ALA A 105 -8.82 0.66 16.49
C ALA A 105 -8.62 1.72 17.57
N LEU A 106 -9.70 2.40 17.93
CA LEU A 106 -9.62 3.44 18.95
C LEU A 106 -9.45 2.78 20.31
N ILE A 107 -8.31 3.07 20.94
CA ILE A 107 -8.05 2.65 22.31
C ILE A 107 -8.22 3.88 23.17
N PRO A 108 -9.27 3.95 24.01
CA PRO A 108 -9.44 5.11 24.86
C PRO A 108 -8.31 5.20 25.89
N GLU A 109 -7.84 6.41 26.13
CA GLU A 109 -6.78 6.65 27.11
C GLU A 109 -7.20 6.24 28.51
N LYS A 110 -8.49 6.33 28.78
CA LYS A 110 -9.03 6.01 30.10
C LYS A 110 -10.41 5.40 29.95
N ILE A 111 -10.59 4.26 30.58
CA ILE A 111 -11.88 3.59 30.65
C ILE A 111 -12.32 3.57 32.11
N ALA A 112 -13.48 4.17 32.38
CA ALA A 112 -14.08 4.05 33.70
C ALA A 112 -14.88 2.77 33.76
N LEU A 113 -14.58 1.95 34.75
CA LEU A 113 -15.28 0.69 34.98
C LEU A 113 -16.23 0.83 36.16
N GLU A 114 -17.40 0.22 36.02
CA GLU A 114 -18.35 0.16 37.12
C GLU A 114 -17.91 -0.90 38.12
N VAL A 115 -18.10 -0.57 39.38
CA VAL A 115 -17.87 -1.53 40.47
C VAL A 115 -19.22 -1.90 41.06
N GLU A 116 -19.55 -3.17 40.99
CA GLU A 116 -20.74 -3.69 41.66
C GLU A 116 -20.41 -3.99 43.09
N TYR A 117 -21.31 -3.61 43.98
CA TYR A 117 -21.19 -3.95 45.41
C TYR A 117 -22.22 -4.97 45.79
N ASP A 118 -21.77 -6.08 46.36
CA ASP A 118 -22.67 -7.06 46.93
C ASP A 118 -23.25 -6.51 48.23
N VAL A 119 -24.56 -6.43 48.27
CA VAL A 119 -25.29 -5.99 49.43
C VAL A 119 -25.95 -7.22 50.07
N ASN A 120 -25.45 -7.60 51.18
CA ASN A 120 -26.02 -8.73 51.93
C ASN A 120 -27.11 -8.26 52.87
#